data_20c796f581ca79dce0b2af0ca420a0fd
#
_entry.id   20c796f581ca79dce0b2af0ca420a0fd
#
_cell.length_a   1.000
_cell.length_b   1.000
_cell.length_c   1.000
_cell.angle_alpha   90.00
_cell.angle_beta   90.00
_cell.angle_gamma   90.00
#
_symmetry.space_group_name_H-M   'P 1'
#
loop_
_entity.id
_entity.type
_entity.pdbx_description
1 polymer ?
#
loop_
_entity_poly.entity_id
_entity_poly.type
_entity_poly.pdbx_seq_one_letter_code
_entity_poly.pdbx_strand_id
1 'polypeptide(L)'
;NSNIHKMKKFRIYLTLFLLLVIIQPAFPQVYRQWAKTVNGSINNEDYFTKSAVDDSGNVYLTGTIYNSPTGRDIMFRKYNSSGELVWQHDYSSVTPDGQDGGVGILYENGYVYITGDVETTLNVKDIIVIKRDAVTGNLIWSKTYNGAGNSNDHVYTFTLDNAGNVYICGMSSNGATDFDILIVKYNSSGGFQWDYTGGGNGFDRGIDIEIDNSGNVFACGTDVASNVFSEIVTLKFQPDGSMMAEVYLENGVDSNDAASNIAIDAQGNVYTTGYVETLNQQMNIALVKYNNAGVQQWVRYYNGTSNGNDAVRDMKIDAAGNICLTGYSFSSVSSLDYITIKYNSAGSLLWATRYIGDYLSGDNVATSIALDDSANIYITGGSRESSTGSDIVTVKYNNAGSLQWVMKQNGSVNSSYQENGRCIAVDNINNVFVAGVNDASDGILIKYVQAPIGIQPNGNEIPKQFELMQNYPNPFNPSTNIEFSVPNSGIVKLVVYDITGREVSALVDQHMNAGNYSYRLNASGLSSGVYFYRMDSGDFTEIKKMILIK
;
A
#
# COMPACT_ATOMS: atom_id res chain seq x y z
N ASN A 1 -25.19 80.52 -39.16
CA ASN A 1 -26.49 79.92 -38.99
C ASN A 1 -26.47 78.50 -39.51
N SER A 2 -26.24 77.52 -38.69
CA SER A 2 -26.90 76.26 -38.69
C SER A 2 -26.17 75.34 -37.69
N ASN A 3 -26.84 75.08 -36.59
CA ASN A 3 -26.41 74.15 -35.58
C ASN A 3 -26.71 72.73 -36.12
N ILE A 4 -25.67 71.89 -36.20
CA ILE A 4 -25.81 70.45 -36.42
C ILE A 4 -25.46 69.78 -35.10
N HIS A 5 -26.49 69.18 -34.50
CA HIS A 5 -26.41 68.33 -33.34
C HIS A 5 -25.55 67.09 -33.63
N LYS A 6 -24.46 66.95 -32.90
CA LYS A 6 -23.69 65.72 -32.82
C LYS A 6 -24.34 64.77 -31.79
N MET A 7 -25.08 63.76 -32.24
CA MET A 7 -25.47 62.63 -31.40
C MET A 7 -24.24 61.74 -31.13
N LYS A 8 -23.77 61.69 -29.89
CA LYS A 8 -22.81 60.74 -29.42
C LYS A 8 -23.47 59.37 -29.28
N LYS A 9 -23.10 58.42 -30.13
CA LYS A 9 -23.45 57.01 -29.95
C LYS A 9 -22.68 56.48 -28.75
N PHE A 10 -23.40 56.21 -27.64
CA PHE A 10 -22.90 55.41 -26.52
C PHE A 10 -22.87 53.95 -26.95
N ARG A 11 -21.67 53.37 -27.18
CA ARG A 11 -21.50 51.93 -27.30
C ARG A 11 -21.44 51.36 -25.90
N ILE A 12 -22.49 50.66 -25.46
CA ILE A 12 -22.51 49.81 -24.28
C ILE A 12 -21.75 48.52 -24.67
N TYR A 13 -20.53 48.38 -24.18
CA TYR A 13 -19.84 47.08 -24.18
C TYR A 13 -20.44 46.24 -23.08
N LEU A 14 -21.30 45.31 -23.43
CA LEU A 14 -21.78 44.24 -22.55
C LEU A 14 -20.63 43.21 -22.45
N THR A 15 -19.79 43.33 -21.42
CA THR A 15 -18.78 42.34 -21.11
C THR A 15 -19.51 41.19 -20.45
N LEU A 16 -19.75 40.12 -21.23
CA LEU A 16 -20.23 38.86 -20.71
C LEU A 16 -19.12 38.23 -19.89
N PHE A 17 -19.15 38.39 -18.57
CA PHE A 17 -18.33 37.59 -17.67
C PHE A 17 -18.94 36.17 -17.68
N LEU A 18 -18.38 35.27 -18.50
CA LEU A 18 -18.61 33.84 -18.35
C LEU A 18 -17.95 33.44 -17.02
N LEU A 19 -18.75 33.35 -15.95
CA LEU A 19 -18.34 32.67 -14.74
C LEU A 19 -18.21 31.19 -15.10
N LEU A 20 -17.00 30.75 -15.47
CA LEU A 20 -16.68 29.32 -15.49
C LEU A 20 -16.76 28.87 -14.02
N VAL A 21 -17.90 28.36 -13.62
CA VAL A 21 -17.99 27.55 -12.40
C VAL A 21 -17.18 26.30 -12.70
N ILE A 22 -15.91 26.30 -12.34
CA ILE A 22 -15.11 25.09 -12.26
C ILE A 22 -15.78 24.27 -11.17
N ILE A 23 -16.66 23.35 -11.57
CA ILE A 23 -17.13 22.28 -10.70
C ILE A 23 -15.86 21.44 -10.45
N GLN A 24 -15.14 21.75 -9.39
CA GLN A 24 -14.13 20.82 -8.91
C GLN A 24 -14.86 19.51 -8.58
N PRO A 25 -14.41 18.38 -9.12
CA PRO A 25 -14.96 17.11 -8.70
C PRO A 25 -14.77 17.03 -7.18
N ALA A 26 -15.86 16.88 -6.45
CA ALA A 26 -15.78 16.72 -5.02
C ALA A 26 -15.14 15.34 -4.78
N PHE A 27 -13.92 15.31 -4.26
CA PHE A 27 -13.22 14.09 -3.90
C PHE A 27 -13.88 13.45 -2.67
N PRO A 28 -13.89 12.10 -2.57
CA PRO A 28 -14.34 11.45 -1.36
C PRO A 28 -13.52 11.98 -0.17
N GLN A 29 -14.20 12.28 0.92
CA GLN A 29 -13.53 12.76 2.12
C GLN A 29 -12.83 11.57 2.79
N VAL A 30 -11.52 11.64 2.97
CA VAL A 30 -10.72 10.67 3.70
C VAL A 30 -10.42 11.21 5.09
N TYR A 31 -10.46 10.33 6.09
CA TYR A 31 -10.08 10.68 7.46
C TYR A 31 -9.40 9.50 8.16
N ARG A 32 -8.56 9.81 9.14
CA ARG A 32 -7.98 8.81 10.02
C ARG A 32 -9.03 8.36 11.03
N GLN A 33 -9.44 7.08 10.94
CA GLN A 33 -10.41 6.53 11.89
C GLN A 33 -9.74 6.24 13.23
N TRP A 34 -8.56 5.62 13.19
CA TRP A 34 -7.76 5.35 14.38
C TRP A 34 -6.29 5.17 14.02
N ALA A 35 -5.43 5.26 15.04
CA ALA A 35 -4.03 4.84 14.98
C ALA A 35 -3.68 4.06 16.26
N LYS A 36 -2.77 3.08 16.14
CA LYS A 36 -2.28 2.24 17.24
C LYS A 36 -0.76 2.27 17.23
N THR A 37 -0.16 2.41 18.38
CA THR A 37 1.29 2.33 18.57
C THR A 37 1.64 1.06 19.33
N VAL A 38 2.80 0.51 19.05
CA VAL A 38 3.38 -0.66 19.73
C VAL A 38 4.79 -0.30 20.12
N ASN A 39 5.09 -0.45 21.40
CA ASN A 39 6.40 -0.24 22.00
C ASN A 39 6.79 -1.47 22.82
N GLY A 40 8.05 -1.90 22.70
CA GLY A 40 8.62 -2.97 23.48
C GLY A 40 8.91 -2.55 24.94
N SER A 41 9.49 -3.44 25.70
CA SER A 41 9.89 -3.15 27.09
C SER A 41 11.16 -2.29 27.21
N ILE A 42 11.89 -2.14 26.12
CA ILE A 42 13.05 -1.24 25.98
C ILE A 42 12.66 -0.17 24.97
N ASN A 43 12.87 1.10 25.33
CA ASN A 43 12.61 2.22 24.42
C ASN A 43 13.71 2.28 23.34
N ASN A 44 13.51 1.54 22.27
CA ASN A 44 14.38 1.43 21.11
C ASN A 44 13.52 1.41 19.83
N GLU A 45 14.10 1.20 18.66
CA GLU A 45 13.35 1.23 17.40
C GLU A 45 12.47 -0.02 17.22
N ASP A 46 11.18 0.12 17.49
CA ASP A 46 10.14 -0.85 17.17
C ASP A 46 9.46 -0.48 15.85
N TYR A 47 9.20 -1.43 14.98
CA TYR A 47 8.56 -1.11 13.70
C TYR A 47 7.84 -2.30 13.08
N PHE A 48 6.81 -2.01 12.31
CA PHE A 48 6.19 -2.97 11.43
C PHE A 48 6.88 -3.00 10.06
N THR A 49 7.09 -4.20 9.54
CA THR A 49 7.70 -4.43 8.22
C THR A 49 6.66 -4.71 7.16
N LYS A 50 5.67 -5.56 7.47
CA LYS A 50 4.63 -5.99 6.53
C LYS A 50 3.28 -6.13 7.23
N SER A 51 2.22 -6.02 6.42
CA SER A 51 0.84 -6.21 6.83
C SER A 51 0.07 -7.07 5.84
N ALA A 52 -0.93 -7.81 6.34
CA ALA A 52 -1.94 -8.49 5.56
C ALA A 52 -3.32 -8.14 6.13
N VAL A 53 -4.36 -8.17 5.28
CA VAL A 53 -5.74 -7.87 5.67
C VAL A 53 -6.64 -9.00 5.18
N ASP A 54 -7.57 -9.45 6.03
CA ASP A 54 -8.60 -10.42 5.64
C ASP A 54 -9.88 -9.74 5.15
N ASP A 55 -10.82 -10.52 4.60
CA ASP A 55 -12.10 -10.04 4.06
C ASP A 55 -13.00 -9.37 5.10
N SER A 56 -12.74 -9.59 6.40
CA SER A 56 -13.45 -8.95 7.51
C SER A 56 -12.81 -7.63 7.95
N GLY A 57 -11.74 -7.20 7.29
CA GLY A 57 -10.97 -6.02 7.62
C GLY A 57 -10.13 -6.19 8.88
N ASN A 58 -9.81 -7.42 9.33
CA ASN A 58 -8.81 -7.63 10.35
C ASN A 58 -7.43 -7.46 9.74
N VAL A 59 -6.52 -6.84 10.50
CA VAL A 59 -5.15 -6.54 10.08
C VAL A 59 -4.18 -7.42 10.85
N TYR A 60 -3.32 -8.09 10.13
CA TYR A 60 -2.22 -8.90 10.62
C TYR A 60 -0.91 -8.18 10.34
N LEU A 61 -0.03 -8.13 11.31
CA LEU A 61 1.21 -7.36 11.26
C LEU A 61 2.37 -8.20 11.76
N THR A 62 3.52 -8.03 11.12
CA THR A 62 4.81 -8.49 11.62
C THR A 62 5.83 -7.36 11.59
N GLY A 63 6.88 -7.52 12.35
CA GLY A 63 7.97 -6.55 12.44
C GLY A 63 8.93 -6.91 13.56
N THR A 64 9.59 -5.89 14.07
CA THR A 64 10.59 -6.01 15.13
C THR A 64 10.13 -5.24 16.36
N ILE A 65 10.36 -5.84 17.53
CA ILE A 65 10.12 -5.24 18.84
C ILE A 65 11.32 -5.48 19.74
N TYR A 66 11.70 -4.48 20.55
CA TYR A 66 12.80 -4.60 21.50
C TYR A 66 12.29 -4.92 22.90
N ASN A 67 12.73 -6.06 23.44
CA ASN A 67 12.36 -6.53 24.77
C ASN A 67 13.59 -6.88 25.62
N SER A 68 13.48 -6.64 26.93
CA SER A 68 14.50 -7.11 27.90
C SER A 68 14.00 -8.42 28.52
N PRO A 69 14.83 -9.45 28.66
CA PRO A 69 16.26 -9.53 28.31
C PRO A 69 16.53 -10.14 26.92
N THR A 70 15.54 -10.25 26.06
CA THR A 70 15.61 -11.03 24.81
C THR A 70 16.25 -10.27 23.64
N GLY A 71 16.31 -8.92 23.71
CA GLY A 71 16.85 -8.11 22.63
C GLY A 71 15.79 -7.78 21.58
N ARG A 72 16.13 -7.91 20.31
CA ARG A 72 15.17 -7.78 19.19
C ARG A 72 14.41 -9.08 18.99
N ASP A 73 13.09 -8.97 19.01
CA ASP A 73 12.18 -10.09 18.80
C ASP A 73 11.33 -9.88 17.56
N ILE A 74 10.85 -10.98 16.96
CA ILE A 74 9.83 -10.89 15.91
C ILE A 74 8.47 -10.66 16.57
N MET A 75 7.80 -9.58 16.24
CA MET A 75 6.44 -9.34 16.74
C MET A 75 5.37 -9.78 15.74
N PHE A 76 4.25 -10.29 16.29
CA PHE A 76 3.03 -10.59 15.55
C PHE A 76 1.84 -9.97 16.25
N ARG A 77 0.98 -9.26 15.51
CA ARG A 77 -0.20 -8.59 16.05
C ARG A 77 -1.38 -8.82 15.12
N LYS A 78 -2.55 -9.03 15.71
CA LYS A 78 -3.83 -8.98 15.01
C LYS A 78 -4.69 -7.90 15.63
N TYR A 79 -5.17 -7.01 14.80
CA TYR A 79 -6.21 -6.03 15.15
C TYR A 79 -7.48 -6.33 14.36
N ASN A 80 -8.65 -6.17 15.00
CA ASN A 80 -9.91 -6.21 14.27
C ASN A 80 -10.14 -4.89 13.50
N SER A 81 -11.20 -4.87 12.69
CA SER A 81 -11.55 -3.68 11.87
C SER A 81 -11.83 -2.42 12.68
N SER A 82 -12.16 -2.55 13.98
CA SER A 82 -12.34 -1.43 14.92
C SER A 82 -11.03 -0.96 15.57
N GLY A 83 -9.92 -1.63 15.31
CA GLY A 83 -8.60 -1.32 15.89
C GLY A 83 -8.40 -1.88 17.29
N GLU A 84 -9.17 -2.86 17.72
CA GLU A 84 -8.96 -3.58 18.98
C GLU A 84 -7.95 -4.70 18.75
N LEU A 85 -6.97 -4.83 19.65
CA LEU A 85 -6.00 -5.91 19.63
C LEU A 85 -6.71 -7.22 19.97
N VAL A 86 -6.68 -8.17 19.02
CA VAL A 86 -7.32 -9.49 19.18
C VAL A 86 -6.37 -10.48 19.82
N TRP A 87 -5.14 -10.55 19.30
CA TRP A 87 -4.06 -11.35 19.88
C TRP A 87 -2.70 -10.74 19.52
N GLN A 88 -1.70 -11.07 20.34
CA GLN A 88 -0.32 -10.72 20.13
C GLN A 88 0.60 -11.86 20.53
N HIS A 89 1.69 -12.00 19.80
CA HIS A 89 2.77 -12.92 20.11
C HIS A 89 4.08 -12.27 19.72
N ASP A 90 5.12 -12.58 20.48
CA ASP A 90 6.49 -12.27 20.15
C ASP A 90 7.27 -13.58 20.07
N TYR A 91 8.17 -13.67 19.12
CA TYR A 91 9.09 -14.79 19.00
C TYR A 91 10.47 -14.28 19.33
N SER A 92 11.11 -14.93 20.29
CA SER A 92 12.47 -14.69 20.69
C SER A 92 13.30 -15.95 20.43
N SER A 93 14.46 -15.78 19.85
CA SER A 93 15.48 -16.83 19.74
C SER A 93 16.01 -17.23 21.12
N VAL A 94 16.80 -18.28 21.15
CA VAL A 94 17.43 -18.78 22.39
C VAL A 94 18.66 -17.97 22.81
N THR A 95 19.14 -17.08 21.98
CA THR A 95 20.30 -16.21 22.25
C THR A 95 19.87 -15.00 23.10
N PRO A 96 20.47 -14.76 24.27
CA PRO A 96 20.26 -13.53 25.02
C PRO A 96 20.67 -12.32 24.17
N ASP A 97 19.87 -11.24 24.22
CA ASP A 97 20.05 -10.04 23.37
C ASP A 97 20.08 -10.35 21.86
N GLY A 98 19.32 -11.38 21.42
CA GLY A 98 19.24 -11.82 20.04
C GLY A 98 18.78 -10.71 19.07
N GLN A 99 19.14 -10.87 17.80
CA GLN A 99 18.83 -9.90 16.75
C GLN A 99 17.80 -10.48 15.76
N ASP A 100 16.63 -10.85 16.29
CA ASP A 100 15.53 -11.40 15.50
C ASP A 100 14.73 -10.30 14.78
N GLY A 101 14.13 -10.57 13.64
CA GLY A 101 13.34 -9.59 12.93
C GLY A 101 12.31 -10.21 12.01
N GLY A 102 11.04 -9.77 12.12
CA GLY A 102 9.97 -10.18 11.20
C GLY A 102 10.09 -9.46 9.86
N VAL A 103 10.04 -10.22 8.77
CA VAL A 103 10.24 -9.71 7.41
C VAL A 103 8.95 -9.73 6.61
N GLY A 104 8.20 -10.83 6.62
CA GLY A 104 7.03 -11.02 5.81
C GLY A 104 5.83 -11.60 6.58
N ILE A 105 4.61 -11.24 6.17
CA ILE A 105 3.36 -11.80 6.68
C ILE A 105 2.35 -11.92 5.55
N LEU A 106 1.65 -13.07 5.46
CA LEU A 106 0.56 -13.32 4.54
C LEU A 106 -0.61 -13.97 5.28
N TYR A 107 -1.83 -13.63 4.88
CA TYR A 107 -3.06 -14.29 5.32
C TYR A 107 -3.60 -15.12 4.18
N GLU A 108 -3.87 -16.41 4.45
CA GLU A 108 -4.44 -17.30 3.46
C GLU A 108 -5.30 -18.38 4.12
N ASN A 109 -6.55 -18.54 3.69
CA ASN A 109 -7.46 -19.63 4.09
C ASN A 109 -7.58 -19.82 5.61
N GLY A 110 -7.67 -18.73 6.39
CA GLY A 110 -7.82 -18.78 7.85
C GLY A 110 -6.52 -19.00 8.62
N TYR A 111 -5.37 -18.94 7.96
CA TYR A 111 -4.05 -19.03 8.56
C TYR A 111 -3.22 -17.78 8.27
N VAL A 112 -2.30 -17.49 9.18
CA VAL A 112 -1.29 -16.46 9.02
C VAL A 112 0.08 -17.12 8.92
N TYR A 113 0.81 -16.80 7.88
CA TYR A 113 2.17 -17.24 7.64
C TYR A 113 3.10 -16.06 7.85
N ILE A 114 4.20 -16.28 8.57
CA ILE A 114 5.16 -15.24 8.93
C ILE A 114 6.55 -15.78 8.64
N THR A 115 7.42 -14.91 8.10
CA THR A 115 8.84 -15.20 7.93
C THR A 115 9.67 -14.12 8.61
N GLY A 116 10.87 -14.49 9.00
CA GLY A 116 11.83 -13.57 9.60
C GLY A 116 13.20 -14.19 9.71
N ASP A 117 14.15 -13.39 10.18
CA ASP A 117 15.49 -13.79 10.54
C ASP A 117 15.55 -14.03 12.05
N VAL A 118 16.19 -15.11 12.47
CA VAL A 118 16.36 -15.47 13.89
C VAL A 118 17.81 -15.78 14.18
N GLU A 119 18.33 -15.29 15.29
CA GLU A 119 19.70 -15.56 15.72
C GLU A 119 19.75 -16.87 16.48
N THR A 120 20.20 -17.94 15.83
CA THR A 120 20.25 -19.31 16.41
C THR A 120 21.52 -19.58 17.19
N THR A 121 22.63 -18.96 16.82
CA THR A 121 23.88 -18.90 17.57
C THR A 121 24.42 -17.48 17.51
N LEU A 122 25.31 -17.11 18.40
CA LEU A 122 25.82 -15.74 18.50
C LEU A 122 26.33 -15.23 17.14
N ASN A 123 25.72 -14.18 16.64
CA ASN A 123 25.98 -13.54 15.34
C ASN A 123 25.73 -14.43 14.09
N VAL A 124 24.97 -15.51 14.23
CA VAL A 124 24.54 -16.32 13.08
C VAL A 124 23.02 -16.30 12.98
N LYS A 125 22.51 -15.88 11.84
CA LYS A 125 21.09 -15.78 11.55
C LYS A 125 20.64 -16.87 10.63
N ASP A 126 19.51 -17.49 10.97
CA ASP A 126 18.79 -18.45 10.15
C ASP A 126 17.40 -17.90 9.82
N ILE A 127 16.76 -18.49 8.80
CA ILE A 127 15.41 -18.10 8.41
C ILE A 127 14.39 -18.89 9.22
N ILE A 128 13.38 -18.21 9.78
CA ILE A 128 12.23 -18.84 10.41
C ILE A 128 10.97 -18.68 9.56
N VAL A 129 10.15 -19.75 9.51
CA VAL A 129 8.79 -19.73 8.98
C VAL A 129 7.84 -20.21 10.06
N ILE A 130 6.78 -19.44 10.27
CA ILE A 130 5.77 -19.72 11.31
C ILE A 130 4.38 -19.71 10.66
N LYS A 131 3.58 -20.74 10.93
CA LYS A 131 2.16 -20.79 10.57
C LYS A 131 1.33 -20.75 11.84
N ARG A 132 0.33 -19.87 11.87
CA ARG A 132 -0.60 -19.70 12.98
C ARG A 132 -2.04 -19.71 12.50
N ASP A 133 -2.94 -20.14 13.37
CA ASP A 133 -4.38 -19.98 13.19
C ASP A 133 -4.74 -18.49 13.25
N ALA A 134 -5.43 -17.99 12.24
CA ALA A 134 -5.71 -16.55 12.12
C ALA A 134 -6.75 -16.05 13.15
N VAL A 135 -7.63 -16.92 13.66
CA VAL A 135 -8.66 -16.53 14.63
C VAL A 135 -8.07 -16.49 16.04
N THR A 136 -7.40 -17.55 16.44
CA THR A 136 -6.94 -17.76 17.82
C THR A 136 -5.50 -17.28 18.07
N GLY A 137 -4.69 -17.13 17.01
CA GLY A 137 -3.25 -16.87 17.10
C GLY A 137 -2.42 -18.09 17.48
N ASN A 138 -3.04 -19.28 17.65
CA ASN A 138 -2.32 -20.48 18.07
C ASN A 138 -1.29 -20.93 17.03
N LEU A 139 -0.14 -21.37 17.50
CA LEU A 139 0.89 -21.93 16.65
C LEU A 139 0.41 -23.25 16.03
N ILE A 140 0.51 -23.36 14.71
CA ILE A 140 0.28 -24.61 13.98
C ILE A 140 1.60 -25.34 13.79
N TRP A 141 2.59 -24.67 13.23
CA TRP A 141 3.97 -25.15 13.14
C TRP A 141 4.95 -23.98 12.96
N SER A 142 6.22 -24.23 13.28
CA SER A 142 7.35 -23.36 12.93
C SER A 142 8.51 -24.21 12.41
N LYS A 143 9.27 -23.65 11.49
CA LYS A 143 10.46 -24.27 10.89
C LYS A 143 11.58 -23.25 10.78
N THR A 144 12.78 -23.69 11.12
CA THR A 144 13.99 -22.92 10.89
C THR A 144 14.73 -23.54 9.71
N TYR A 145 15.20 -22.72 8.77
CA TYR A 145 16.09 -23.10 7.70
C TYR A 145 17.49 -22.59 8.04
N ASN A 146 18.46 -23.49 8.01
CA ASN A 146 19.87 -23.23 8.12
C ASN A 146 20.56 -23.88 6.91
N GLY A 147 21.18 -23.07 6.07
CA GLY A 147 21.87 -23.50 4.87
C GLY A 147 23.07 -24.40 5.16
N ALA A 148 23.62 -25.01 4.12
CA ALA A 148 24.72 -25.98 4.24
C ALA A 148 26.00 -25.42 4.89
N GLY A 149 26.18 -24.11 4.89
CA GLY A 149 27.35 -23.42 5.45
C GLY A 149 27.32 -23.23 6.97
N ASN A 150 26.18 -23.50 7.67
CA ASN A 150 25.96 -23.07 9.05
C ASN A 150 26.38 -21.62 9.30
N SER A 151 26.04 -20.75 8.38
CA SER A 151 26.37 -19.33 8.35
C SER A 151 25.09 -18.50 8.19
N ASN A 152 25.20 -17.22 7.91
CA ASN A 152 24.01 -16.37 7.84
C ASN A 152 23.12 -16.71 6.65
N ASP A 153 21.83 -16.92 6.95
CA ASP A 153 20.73 -17.02 5.99
C ASP A 153 19.76 -15.88 6.26
N HIS A 154 19.31 -15.21 5.20
CA HIS A 154 18.37 -14.08 5.31
C HIS A 154 17.20 -14.25 4.37
N VAL A 155 15.99 -13.96 4.86
CA VAL A 155 14.78 -13.88 4.03
C VAL A 155 14.54 -12.43 3.59
N TYR A 156 14.23 -12.24 2.30
CA TYR A 156 13.76 -10.95 1.76
C TYR A 156 12.26 -10.95 1.57
N THR A 157 11.70 -12.05 1.09
CA THR A 157 10.26 -12.21 0.90
C THR A 157 9.85 -13.67 0.86
N PHE A 158 8.55 -13.93 0.84
CA PHE A 158 7.98 -15.24 0.62
C PHE A 158 6.61 -15.13 -0.05
N THR A 159 6.18 -16.21 -0.68
CA THR A 159 4.83 -16.33 -1.25
C THR A 159 4.25 -17.71 -0.96
N LEU A 160 2.96 -17.87 -1.24
CA LEU A 160 2.21 -19.11 -1.06
C LEU A 160 1.62 -19.56 -2.40
N ASP A 161 1.55 -20.87 -2.62
CA ASP A 161 0.68 -21.39 -3.67
C ASP A 161 -0.73 -21.65 -3.14
N ASN A 162 -1.67 -21.97 -4.04
CA ASN A 162 -3.08 -22.25 -3.69
C ASN A 162 -3.27 -23.45 -2.74
N ALA A 163 -2.27 -24.32 -2.57
CA ALA A 163 -2.26 -25.43 -1.64
C ALA A 163 -1.71 -25.04 -0.26
N GLY A 164 -1.26 -23.81 -0.08
CA GLY A 164 -0.63 -23.29 1.12
C GLY A 164 0.80 -23.78 1.33
N ASN A 165 1.49 -24.22 0.27
CA ASN A 165 2.93 -24.42 0.32
C ASN A 165 3.63 -23.08 0.36
N VAL A 166 4.74 -23.02 1.12
CA VAL A 166 5.49 -21.79 1.37
C VAL A 166 6.76 -21.78 0.51
N TYR A 167 6.98 -20.67 -0.19
CA TYR A 167 8.17 -20.45 -0.99
C TYR A 167 8.87 -19.20 -0.49
N ILE A 168 10.13 -19.33 -0.09
CA ILE A 168 10.96 -18.27 0.48
C ILE A 168 11.98 -17.84 -0.56
N CYS A 169 12.25 -16.56 -0.64
CA CYS A 169 13.33 -15.98 -1.43
C CYS A 169 14.23 -15.13 -0.52
N GLY A 170 15.53 -15.28 -0.70
CA GLY A 170 16.50 -14.60 0.15
C GLY A 170 17.93 -14.86 -0.27
N MET A 171 18.83 -14.92 0.70
CA MET A 171 20.24 -15.24 0.48
C MET A 171 20.75 -16.19 1.56
N SER A 172 21.72 -17.02 1.19
CA SER A 172 22.40 -17.97 2.08
C SER A 172 23.90 -17.81 1.93
N SER A 173 24.62 -17.77 3.05
CA SER A 173 26.07 -17.73 3.03
C SER A 173 26.65 -19.12 3.14
N ASN A 174 27.57 -19.47 2.24
CA ASN A 174 28.38 -20.70 2.30
C ASN A 174 29.76 -20.49 2.93
N GLY A 175 30.00 -19.29 3.49
CA GLY A 175 31.23 -18.88 4.15
C GLY A 175 31.19 -17.44 4.64
N ALA A 176 32.27 -16.86 5.10
CA ALA A 176 32.27 -15.57 5.79
C ALA A 176 31.97 -14.33 4.91
N THR A 177 32.05 -14.43 3.58
CA THR A 177 32.02 -13.26 2.68
C THR A 177 31.23 -13.48 1.39
N ASP A 178 30.70 -14.68 1.17
CA ASP A 178 29.99 -15.05 -0.06
C ASP A 178 28.52 -15.36 0.26
N PHE A 179 27.60 -14.71 -0.44
CA PHE A 179 26.17 -14.94 -0.30
C PHE A 179 25.59 -15.33 -1.66
N ASP A 180 24.83 -16.42 -1.69
CA ASP A 180 24.15 -16.94 -2.84
C ASP A 180 22.65 -16.62 -2.79
N ILE A 181 22.01 -16.51 -3.96
CA ILE A 181 20.55 -16.47 -4.07
C ILE A 181 19.98 -17.74 -3.46
N LEU A 182 19.04 -17.60 -2.53
CA LEU A 182 18.36 -18.69 -1.86
C LEU A 182 16.89 -18.76 -2.25
N ILE A 183 16.40 -19.96 -2.60
CA ILE A 183 14.99 -20.27 -2.72
C ILE A 183 14.71 -21.54 -1.93
N VAL A 184 13.68 -21.53 -1.07
CA VAL A 184 13.32 -22.68 -0.23
C VAL A 184 11.84 -22.97 -0.35
N LYS A 185 11.46 -24.24 -0.46
CA LYS A 185 10.07 -24.68 -0.46
C LYS A 185 9.76 -25.58 0.74
N TYR A 186 8.67 -25.24 1.45
CA TYR A 186 8.00 -26.10 2.41
C TYR A 186 6.59 -26.42 1.93
N ASN A 187 6.11 -27.64 2.22
CA ASN A 187 4.69 -27.95 2.01
C ASN A 187 3.80 -27.28 3.08
N SER A 188 2.49 -27.31 2.87
CA SER A 188 1.50 -26.68 3.78
C SER A 188 1.50 -27.21 5.21
N SER A 189 2.12 -28.39 5.46
CA SER A 189 2.32 -28.98 6.79
C SER A 189 3.68 -28.63 7.40
N GLY A 190 4.50 -27.79 6.73
CA GLY A 190 5.83 -27.42 7.18
C GLY A 190 6.92 -28.46 6.89
N GLY A 191 6.66 -29.44 6.01
CA GLY A 191 7.68 -30.38 5.56
C GLY A 191 8.55 -29.77 4.48
N PHE A 192 9.89 -29.78 4.68
CA PHE A 192 10.85 -29.33 3.69
C PHE A 192 10.70 -30.14 2.38
N GLN A 193 10.76 -29.47 1.24
CA GLN A 193 10.62 -30.10 -0.06
C GLN A 193 11.93 -30.02 -0.87
N TRP A 194 12.41 -28.84 -1.09
CA TRP A 194 13.66 -28.56 -1.79
C TRP A 194 14.15 -27.15 -1.48
N ASP A 195 15.41 -26.92 -1.77
CA ASP A 195 16.04 -25.60 -1.83
C ASP A 195 16.89 -25.47 -3.09
N TYR A 196 17.22 -24.24 -3.41
CA TYR A 196 18.15 -23.83 -4.43
C TYR A 196 19.05 -22.76 -3.84
N THR A 197 20.34 -22.93 -4.01
CA THR A 197 21.35 -21.90 -3.80
C THR A 197 22.14 -21.74 -5.08
N GLY A 198 22.31 -20.50 -5.54
CA GLY A 198 23.02 -20.21 -6.78
C GLY A 198 23.36 -18.74 -6.92
N GLY A 199 24.37 -18.50 -7.71
CA GLY A 199 25.01 -17.22 -7.95
C GLY A 199 26.46 -17.43 -8.35
N GLY A 200 27.18 -16.32 -8.53
CA GLY A 200 28.60 -16.35 -8.84
C GLY A 200 29.47 -16.35 -7.58
N ASN A 201 30.66 -15.79 -7.69
CA ASN A 201 31.48 -15.43 -6.54
C ASN A 201 31.14 -13.97 -6.20
N GLY A 202 30.40 -13.72 -5.14
CA GLY A 202 30.04 -12.36 -4.78
C GLY A 202 28.92 -12.24 -3.76
N PHE A 203 28.27 -11.10 -3.74
CA PHE A 203 27.14 -10.85 -2.86
C PHE A 203 25.83 -10.96 -3.66
N ASP A 204 25.38 -12.21 -3.86
CA ASP A 204 24.17 -12.51 -4.61
C ASP A 204 22.98 -12.60 -3.69
N ARG A 205 21.81 -12.21 -4.15
CA ARG A 205 20.60 -12.21 -3.33
C ARG A 205 19.33 -12.36 -4.15
N GLY A 206 18.46 -13.26 -3.74
CA GLY A 206 17.09 -13.32 -4.19
C GLY A 206 16.28 -12.22 -3.52
N ILE A 207 15.53 -11.45 -4.29
CA ILE A 207 14.83 -10.26 -3.81
C ILE A 207 13.32 -10.50 -3.70
N ASP A 208 12.72 -11.11 -4.72
CA ASP A 208 11.27 -11.31 -4.76
C ASP A 208 10.90 -12.60 -5.49
N ILE A 209 9.72 -13.17 -5.18
CA ILE A 209 9.29 -14.49 -5.65
C ILE A 209 7.79 -14.54 -5.88
N GLU A 210 7.37 -15.16 -6.99
CA GLU A 210 5.97 -15.37 -7.34
C GLU A 210 5.75 -16.77 -7.91
N ILE A 211 4.52 -17.28 -7.82
CA ILE A 211 4.13 -18.62 -8.27
C ILE A 211 3.02 -18.49 -9.31
N ASP A 212 3.19 -19.14 -10.49
CA ASP A 212 2.12 -19.19 -11.49
C ASP A 212 1.04 -20.22 -11.14
N ASN A 213 -0.08 -20.19 -11.85
CA ASN A 213 -1.20 -21.12 -11.67
C ASN A 213 -0.84 -22.60 -11.91
N SER A 214 0.31 -22.88 -12.51
CA SER A 214 0.82 -24.23 -12.75
C SER A 214 1.78 -24.68 -11.64
N GLY A 215 2.05 -23.83 -10.67
CA GLY A 215 3.00 -24.05 -9.60
C GLY A 215 4.47 -23.83 -9.98
N ASN A 216 4.76 -23.25 -11.16
CA ASN A 216 6.10 -22.86 -11.48
C ASN A 216 6.50 -21.66 -10.62
N VAL A 217 7.75 -21.65 -10.19
CA VAL A 217 8.33 -20.62 -9.33
C VAL A 217 9.11 -19.64 -10.18
N PHE A 218 8.87 -18.37 -9.98
CA PHE A 218 9.65 -17.30 -10.59
C PHE A 218 10.23 -16.42 -9.48
N ALA A 219 11.53 -16.16 -9.55
CA ALA A 219 12.20 -15.27 -8.62
C ALA A 219 13.03 -14.24 -9.39
N CYS A 220 13.19 -13.05 -8.81
CA CYS A 220 14.17 -12.10 -9.26
C CYS A 220 15.23 -11.87 -8.20
N GLY A 221 16.42 -11.53 -8.65
CA GLY A 221 17.55 -11.31 -7.78
C GLY A 221 18.59 -10.37 -8.37
N THR A 222 19.62 -10.16 -7.59
CA THR A 222 20.84 -9.48 -7.99
C THR A 222 21.97 -10.48 -7.91
N ASP A 223 22.68 -10.69 -9.01
CA ASP A 223 23.84 -11.57 -9.13
C ASP A 223 25.07 -10.71 -9.42
N VAL A 224 26.14 -10.95 -8.69
CA VAL A 224 27.43 -10.26 -8.86
C VAL A 224 28.37 -11.13 -9.66
N ALA A 225 28.23 -11.09 -10.97
CA ALA A 225 29.12 -11.83 -11.87
C ALA A 225 30.57 -11.39 -11.69
N SER A 226 31.43 -12.34 -11.32
CA SER A 226 32.90 -12.14 -11.19
C SER A 226 33.39 -11.03 -10.27
N ASN A 227 32.65 -10.66 -9.22
CA ASN A 227 33.00 -9.65 -8.17
C ASN A 227 33.23 -8.22 -8.71
N VAL A 228 32.69 -7.86 -9.87
CA VAL A 228 32.90 -6.54 -10.47
C VAL A 228 31.62 -5.74 -10.57
N PHE A 229 30.57 -6.31 -11.16
CA PHE A 229 29.28 -5.61 -11.36
C PHE A 229 28.12 -6.54 -11.01
N SER A 230 27.02 -5.96 -10.57
CA SER A 230 25.79 -6.70 -10.28
C SER A 230 24.80 -6.57 -11.44
N GLU A 231 24.07 -7.65 -11.71
CA GLU A 231 23.05 -7.71 -12.76
C GLU A 231 21.70 -8.15 -12.20
N ILE A 232 20.63 -7.71 -12.83
CA ILE A 232 19.28 -8.22 -12.55
C ILE A 232 19.16 -9.61 -13.17
N VAL A 233 18.92 -10.62 -12.33
CA VAL A 233 18.62 -11.99 -12.77
C VAL A 233 17.15 -12.32 -12.53
N THR A 234 16.55 -13.06 -13.46
CA THR A 234 15.22 -13.66 -13.33
C THR A 234 15.34 -15.17 -13.48
N LEU A 235 14.90 -15.89 -12.45
CA LEU A 235 14.99 -17.35 -12.35
C LEU A 235 13.62 -17.98 -12.53
N LYS A 236 13.57 -19.17 -13.16
CA LYS A 236 12.36 -19.98 -13.28
C LYS A 236 12.63 -21.42 -12.90
N PHE A 237 11.75 -22.00 -12.06
CA PHE A 237 11.81 -23.40 -11.63
C PHE A 237 10.47 -24.10 -11.87
N GLN A 238 10.53 -25.42 -12.04
CA GLN A 238 9.37 -26.28 -11.95
C GLN A 238 8.90 -26.43 -10.49
N PRO A 239 7.69 -26.95 -10.25
CA PRO A 239 7.18 -27.19 -8.89
C PRO A 239 8.06 -28.10 -8.03
N ASP A 240 8.86 -28.96 -8.66
CA ASP A 240 9.78 -29.89 -7.99
C ASP A 240 11.18 -29.28 -7.70
N GLY A 241 11.40 -28.02 -8.04
CA GLY A 241 12.66 -27.31 -7.82
C GLY A 241 13.65 -27.42 -9.00
N SER A 242 13.30 -28.13 -10.06
CA SER A 242 14.18 -28.20 -11.25
C SER A 242 14.23 -26.84 -11.96
N MET A 243 15.43 -26.29 -12.12
CA MET A 243 15.63 -25.01 -12.83
C MET A 243 15.26 -25.16 -14.30
N MET A 244 14.48 -24.22 -14.81
CA MET A 244 14.05 -24.16 -16.21
C MET A 244 14.74 -23.04 -17.00
N ALA A 245 14.96 -21.90 -16.37
CA ALA A 245 15.56 -20.72 -17.00
C ALA A 245 16.25 -19.84 -15.96
N GLU A 246 17.31 -19.22 -16.39
CA GLU A 246 18.04 -18.14 -15.74
C GLU A 246 18.31 -17.09 -16.80
N VAL A 247 17.82 -15.88 -16.60
CA VAL A 247 17.86 -14.81 -17.60
C VAL A 247 18.35 -13.54 -16.96
N TYR A 248 19.43 -12.99 -17.50
CA TYR A 248 20.01 -11.72 -17.09
C TYR A 248 19.45 -10.58 -17.94
N LEU A 249 19.24 -9.42 -17.30
CA LEU A 249 18.94 -8.19 -18.03
C LEU A 249 20.23 -7.52 -18.46
N GLU A 250 20.59 -7.72 -19.72
CA GLU A 250 21.73 -7.04 -20.32
C GLU A 250 21.33 -5.61 -20.74
N ASN A 251 21.91 -4.60 -20.13
CA ASN A 251 21.73 -3.19 -20.50
C ASN A 251 22.86 -2.65 -21.40
N GLY A 252 23.86 -3.48 -21.68
CA GLY A 252 25.02 -3.14 -22.53
C GLY A 252 26.05 -2.22 -21.85
N VAL A 253 25.96 -2.06 -20.55
CA VAL A 253 26.87 -1.27 -19.73
C VAL A 253 27.30 -2.14 -18.55
N ASP A 254 28.62 -2.26 -18.35
CA ASP A 254 29.18 -2.89 -17.14
C ASP A 254 28.95 -1.97 -15.94
N SER A 255 27.87 -2.18 -15.20
CA SER A 255 27.42 -1.31 -14.12
C SER A 255 26.65 -2.08 -13.04
N ASN A 256 26.37 -1.44 -11.90
CA ASN A 256 25.64 -2.08 -10.80
C ASN A 256 24.13 -1.95 -11.01
N ASP A 257 23.51 -3.03 -11.40
CA ASP A 257 22.07 -3.14 -11.55
C ASP A 257 21.49 -3.95 -10.38
N ALA A 258 20.26 -3.68 -9.99
CA ALA A 258 19.64 -4.46 -8.92
C ALA A 258 18.13 -4.66 -9.13
N ALA A 259 17.66 -5.89 -8.90
CA ALA A 259 16.25 -6.22 -8.88
C ALA A 259 15.55 -5.60 -7.67
N SER A 260 14.25 -5.34 -7.84
CA SER A 260 13.37 -4.86 -6.77
C SER A 260 12.14 -5.74 -6.56
N ASN A 261 11.43 -6.11 -7.63
CA ASN A 261 10.19 -6.88 -7.52
C ASN A 261 9.96 -7.77 -8.75
N ILE A 262 9.17 -8.81 -8.55
CA ILE A 262 8.62 -9.66 -9.60
C ILE A 262 7.11 -9.79 -9.44
N ALA A 263 6.36 -9.86 -10.54
CA ALA A 263 4.93 -10.10 -10.53
C ALA A 263 4.50 -10.90 -11.77
N ILE A 264 3.39 -11.65 -11.65
CA ILE A 264 2.85 -12.48 -12.72
C ILE A 264 1.43 -12.02 -13.05
N ASP A 265 1.13 -11.80 -14.34
CA ASP A 265 -0.23 -11.49 -14.77
C ASP A 265 -1.10 -12.76 -14.90
N ALA A 266 -2.42 -12.58 -15.06
CA ALA A 266 -3.36 -13.68 -15.21
C ALA A 266 -3.10 -14.58 -16.44
N GLN A 267 -2.30 -14.12 -17.41
CA GLN A 267 -1.89 -14.87 -18.59
C GLN A 267 -0.57 -15.62 -18.39
N GLY A 268 0.05 -15.50 -17.20
CA GLY A 268 1.33 -16.13 -16.85
C GLY A 268 2.55 -15.38 -17.42
N ASN A 269 2.40 -14.13 -17.87
CA ASN A 269 3.56 -13.32 -18.18
C ASN A 269 4.18 -12.80 -16.90
N VAL A 270 5.50 -12.74 -16.88
CA VAL A 270 6.32 -12.34 -15.74
C VAL A 270 6.90 -10.96 -15.97
N TYR A 271 6.81 -10.13 -14.95
CA TYR A 271 7.36 -8.77 -14.97
C TYR A 271 8.37 -8.64 -13.86
N THR A 272 9.62 -8.32 -14.20
CA THR A 272 10.70 -8.03 -13.26
C THR A 272 11.02 -6.56 -13.34
N THR A 273 11.18 -5.91 -12.20
CA THR A 273 11.60 -4.50 -12.11
C THR A 273 12.78 -4.31 -11.18
N GLY A 274 13.49 -3.23 -11.41
CA GLY A 274 14.64 -2.84 -10.62
C GLY A 274 15.20 -1.50 -11.08
N TYR A 275 16.46 -1.26 -10.82
CA TYR A 275 17.18 -0.16 -11.43
C TYR A 275 18.38 -0.68 -12.21
N VAL A 276 18.72 0.06 -13.26
CA VAL A 276 19.96 -0.12 -14.04
C VAL A 276 20.80 1.13 -13.91
N GLU A 277 22.09 0.94 -13.70
CA GLU A 277 23.03 2.05 -13.64
C GLU A 277 23.49 2.44 -15.04
N THR A 278 23.60 3.71 -15.31
CA THR A 278 24.05 4.26 -16.61
C THR A 278 25.53 4.58 -16.57
N LEU A 279 26.14 4.84 -17.74
CA LEU A 279 27.54 5.28 -17.87
C LEU A 279 27.93 6.49 -16.98
N ASN A 280 26.97 7.30 -16.57
CA ASN A 280 27.17 8.43 -15.67
C ASN A 280 26.92 8.09 -14.18
N GLN A 281 26.83 6.82 -13.84
CA GLN A 281 26.52 6.30 -12.49
C GLN A 281 25.17 6.80 -11.95
N GLN A 282 24.17 6.93 -12.81
CA GLN A 282 22.81 7.30 -12.46
C GLN A 282 21.88 6.10 -12.64
N MET A 283 21.04 5.86 -11.64
CA MET A 283 20.08 4.76 -11.66
C MET A 283 18.83 5.17 -12.42
N ASN A 284 18.41 4.33 -13.39
CA ASN A 284 17.12 4.45 -14.06
C ASN A 284 16.26 3.23 -13.73
N ILE A 285 14.95 3.42 -13.60
CA ILE A 285 14.02 2.30 -13.41
C ILE A 285 14.03 1.42 -14.67
N ALA A 286 14.19 0.11 -14.48
CA ALA A 286 14.00 -0.89 -15.51
C ALA A 286 12.74 -1.73 -15.20
N LEU A 287 11.94 -2.01 -16.24
CA LEU A 287 10.81 -2.92 -16.22
C LEU A 287 10.91 -3.87 -17.40
N VAL A 288 10.99 -5.15 -17.13
CA VAL A 288 11.16 -6.21 -18.15
C VAL A 288 9.93 -7.11 -18.13
N LYS A 289 9.44 -7.49 -19.31
CA LYS A 289 8.42 -8.52 -19.46
C LYS A 289 9.02 -9.76 -20.09
N TYR A 290 8.75 -10.90 -19.49
CA TYR A 290 8.98 -12.23 -20.04
C TYR A 290 7.64 -12.93 -20.28
N ASN A 291 7.57 -13.81 -21.27
CA ASN A 291 6.46 -14.74 -21.37
C ASN A 291 6.64 -15.89 -20.36
N ASN A 292 5.63 -16.75 -20.22
CA ASN A 292 5.69 -17.90 -19.32
C ASN A 292 6.87 -18.87 -19.61
N ALA A 293 7.42 -18.88 -20.83
CA ALA A 293 8.60 -19.68 -21.16
C ALA A 293 9.94 -19.03 -20.70
N GLY A 294 9.90 -17.84 -20.07
CA GLY A 294 11.11 -17.09 -19.69
C GLY A 294 11.74 -16.29 -20.85
N VAL A 295 11.05 -16.15 -21.99
CA VAL A 295 11.57 -15.39 -23.13
C VAL A 295 11.21 -13.93 -22.99
N GLN A 296 12.21 -13.05 -23.00
CA GLN A 296 12.03 -11.60 -22.93
C GLN A 296 11.17 -11.12 -24.11
N GLN A 297 10.13 -10.36 -23.79
CA GLN A 297 9.21 -9.77 -24.75
C GLN A 297 9.56 -8.31 -25.03
N TRP A 298 9.84 -7.56 -24.00
CA TRP A 298 10.26 -6.17 -24.07
C TRP A 298 10.92 -5.72 -22.76
N VAL A 299 11.70 -4.65 -22.84
CA VAL A 299 12.22 -3.88 -21.70
C VAL A 299 11.79 -2.42 -21.83
N ARG A 300 11.55 -1.75 -20.70
CA ARG A 300 11.28 -0.32 -20.60
C ARG A 300 12.17 0.29 -19.54
N TYR A 301 12.75 1.42 -19.89
CA TYR A 301 13.51 2.24 -18.96
C TYR A 301 12.74 3.54 -18.69
N TYR A 302 12.73 3.94 -17.44
CA TYR A 302 12.19 5.24 -17.03
C TYR A 302 13.30 6.04 -16.39
N ASN A 303 13.54 7.23 -16.95
CA ASN A 303 14.41 8.26 -16.42
C ASN A 303 13.55 9.50 -16.14
N GLY A 304 13.58 9.98 -14.92
CA GLY A 304 12.90 11.21 -14.53
C GLY A 304 13.40 12.43 -15.29
N THR A 305 12.75 13.57 -15.07
CA THR A 305 13.01 14.80 -15.85
C THR A 305 14.37 15.45 -15.62
N SER A 306 15.13 15.02 -14.60
CA SER A 306 16.35 15.68 -14.14
C SER A 306 17.62 14.83 -14.27
N ASN A 307 17.57 13.69 -14.97
CA ASN A 307 18.71 12.77 -15.12
C ASN A 307 19.41 12.48 -13.79
N GLY A 308 18.68 12.02 -12.80
CA GLY A 308 19.21 11.61 -11.50
C GLY A 308 18.81 10.19 -11.18
N ASN A 309 18.92 9.80 -9.91
CA ASN A 309 18.60 8.45 -9.48
C ASN A 309 17.08 8.23 -9.40
N ASP A 310 16.61 7.23 -10.12
CA ASP A 310 15.24 6.75 -10.11
C ASP A 310 15.22 5.26 -9.72
N ALA A 311 14.38 4.87 -8.76
CA ALA A 311 14.28 3.46 -8.35
C ALA A 311 12.86 3.08 -7.92
N VAL A 312 12.49 1.83 -8.22
CA VAL A 312 11.24 1.20 -7.76
C VAL A 312 11.45 0.60 -6.37
N ARG A 313 10.40 0.65 -5.56
CA ARG A 313 10.32 0.02 -4.24
C ARG A 313 9.25 -1.06 -4.15
N ASP A 314 8.15 -0.90 -4.90
CA ASP A 314 7.07 -1.87 -4.90
C ASP A 314 6.30 -1.86 -6.23
N MET A 315 5.73 -3.00 -6.61
CA MET A 315 5.02 -3.23 -7.86
C MET A 315 3.75 -4.03 -7.63
N LYS A 316 2.67 -3.65 -8.33
CA LYS A 316 1.41 -4.42 -8.41
C LYS A 316 0.90 -4.46 -9.84
N ILE A 317 0.16 -5.53 -10.18
CA ILE A 317 -0.54 -5.67 -11.46
C ILE A 317 -2.04 -5.54 -11.18
N ASP A 318 -2.74 -4.69 -11.94
CA ASP A 318 -4.20 -4.57 -11.82
C ASP A 318 -4.92 -5.70 -12.58
N ALA A 319 -6.23 -5.86 -12.34
CA ALA A 319 -7.05 -6.90 -12.99
C ALA A 319 -7.09 -6.80 -14.54
N ALA A 320 -6.75 -5.65 -15.11
CA ALA A 320 -6.63 -5.45 -16.55
C ALA A 320 -5.24 -5.79 -17.10
N GLY A 321 -4.30 -6.21 -16.23
CA GLY A 321 -2.92 -6.54 -16.59
C GLY A 321 -2.03 -5.30 -16.75
N ASN A 322 -2.41 -4.13 -16.21
CA ASN A 322 -1.52 -2.98 -16.19
C ASN A 322 -0.58 -3.06 -14.99
N ILE A 323 0.65 -2.64 -15.19
CA ILE A 323 1.72 -2.68 -14.21
C ILE A 323 1.81 -1.32 -13.53
N CYS A 324 1.65 -1.29 -12.21
CA CYS A 324 1.75 -0.12 -11.36
C CYS A 324 3.01 -0.19 -10.50
N LEU A 325 3.87 0.81 -10.61
CA LEU A 325 5.15 0.91 -9.90
C LEU A 325 5.13 2.10 -8.97
N THR A 326 5.79 1.99 -7.82
CA THR A 326 6.08 3.13 -6.95
C THR A 326 7.49 3.09 -6.41
N GLY A 327 8.02 4.24 -6.02
CA GLY A 327 9.36 4.41 -5.48
C GLY A 327 9.74 5.87 -5.42
N TYR A 328 10.94 6.22 -5.88
CA TYR A 328 11.40 7.60 -5.93
C TYR A 328 12.02 7.96 -7.27
N SER A 329 11.99 9.24 -7.59
CA SER A 329 12.63 9.82 -8.76
C SER A 329 13.27 11.16 -8.41
N PHE A 330 14.51 11.35 -8.82
CA PHE A 330 15.25 12.58 -8.55
C PHE A 330 14.70 13.79 -9.33
N SER A 331 14.74 14.93 -8.68
CA SER A 331 14.45 16.24 -9.28
C SER A 331 15.50 17.26 -8.84
N SER A 332 15.98 18.04 -9.79
CA SER A 332 16.90 19.14 -9.48
C SER A 332 16.27 20.26 -8.63
N VAL A 333 14.95 20.26 -8.48
CA VAL A 333 14.18 21.26 -7.71
C VAL A 333 13.81 20.75 -6.32
N SER A 334 13.45 19.45 -6.20
CA SER A 334 12.83 18.87 -5.00
C SER A 334 13.58 17.67 -4.42
N SER A 335 14.81 17.38 -4.88
CA SER A 335 15.57 16.17 -4.48
C SER A 335 14.84 14.90 -4.88
N LEU A 336 14.66 13.91 -4.00
CA LEU A 336 13.89 12.71 -4.30
C LEU A 336 12.40 12.96 -4.08
N ASP A 337 11.57 12.59 -5.04
CA ASP A 337 10.10 12.65 -4.92
C ASP A 337 9.49 11.27 -5.09
N TYR A 338 8.32 11.02 -4.47
CA TYR A 338 7.55 9.83 -4.81
C TYR A 338 7.31 9.81 -6.31
N ILE A 339 7.52 8.67 -6.93
CA ILE A 339 7.11 8.40 -8.30
C ILE A 339 6.08 7.28 -8.32
N THR A 340 5.01 7.46 -9.07
CA THR A 340 4.04 6.41 -9.37
C THR A 340 3.89 6.34 -10.88
N ILE A 341 4.07 5.15 -11.45
CA ILE A 341 4.10 4.92 -12.88
C ILE A 341 3.13 3.80 -13.22
N LYS A 342 2.38 3.95 -14.30
CA LYS A 342 1.51 2.91 -14.82
C LYS A 342 1.82 2.61 -16.28
N TYR A 343 2.12 1.34 -16.57
CA TYR A 343 2.28 0.81 -17.92
C TYR A 343 1.11 -0.14 -18.25
N ASN A 344 0.74 -0.25 -19.52
CA ASN A 344 -0.10 -1.35 -19.94
C ASN A 344 0.73 -2.63 -20.18
N SER A 345 0.04 -3.78 -20.38
CA SER A 345 0.68 -5.08 -20.61
C SER A 345 1.55 -5.17 -21.88
N ALA A 346 1.39 -4.21 -22.82
CA ALA A 346 2.24 -4.07 -24.00
C ALA A 346 3.49 -3.20 -23.74
N GLY A 347 3.67 -2.68 -22.52
CA GLY A 347 4.78 -1.83 -22.13
C GLY A 347 4.64 -0.37 -22.57
N SER A 348 3.45 0.09 -22.95
CA SER A 348 3.22 1.51 -23.21
C SER A 348 2.97 2.25 -21.90
N LEU A 349 3.70 3.33 -21.69
CA LEU A 349 3.47 4.23 -20.54
C LEU A 349 2.07 4.85 -20.65
N LEU A 350 1.23 4.60 -19.65
CA LEU A 350 -0.09 5.23 -19.55
C LEU A 350 0.02 6.58 -18.88
N TRP A 351 0.69 6.65 -17.75
CA TRP A 351 1.01 7.88 -17.03
C TRP A 351 2.14 7.68 -16.01
N ALA A 352 2.77 8.76 -15.63
CA ALA A 352 3.70 8.85 -14.52
C ALA A 352 3.41 10.13 -13.73
N THR A 353 3.30 10.02 -12.41
CA THR A 353 2.94 11.13 -11.53
C THR A 353 3.90 11.19 -10.33
N ARG A 354 4.29 12.41 -9.98
CA ARG A 354 5.15 12.69 -8.82
C ARG A 354 4.31 13.28 -7.68
N TYR A 355 4.61 12.89 -6.45
CA TYR A 355 4.19 13.62 -5.26
C TYR A 355 5.43 14.30 -4.67
N ILE A 356 5.34 15.60 -4.56
CA ILE A 356 6.38 16.48 -4.02
C ILE A 356 5.90 16.91 -2.64
N GLY A 357 6.67 16.62 -1.59
CA GLY A 357 6.37 17.09 -0.23
C GLY A 357 6.39 18.63 -0.13
N ASP A 358 6.00 19.15 1.02
CA ASP A 358 5.97 20.61 1.24
C ASP A 358 7.38 21.22 1.38
N TYR A 359 8.41 20.40 1.63
CA TYR A 359 9.80 20.82 1.73
C TYR A 359 10.58 20.44 0.48
N LEU A 360 10.80 21.41 -0.41
CA LEU A 360 11.37 21.19 -1.74
C LEU A 360 12.80 20.60 -1.75
N SER A 361 13.57 20.71 -0.68
CA SER A 361 14.91 20.11 -0.58
C SER A 361 14.96 18.86 0.27
N GLY A 362 13.81 18.28 0.58
CA GLY A 362 13.69 17.05 1.37
C GLY A 362 13.46 15.82 0.50
N ASP A 363 14.01 14.69 0.93
CA ASP A 363 13.78 13.42 0.25
C ASP A 363 12.39 12.87 0.60
N ASN A 364 11.66 12.48 -0.44
CA ASN A 364 10.38 11.81 -0.37
C ASN A 364 10.51 10.44 -1.04
N VAL A 365 10.26 9.36 -0.32
CA VAL A 365 10.46 7.99 -0.82
C VAL A 365 9.20 7.17 -0.54
N ALA A 366 8.49 6.78 -1.60
CA ALA A 366 7.41 5.80 -1.49
C ALA A 366 8.00 4.40 -1.29
N THR A 367 7.41 3.62 -0.39
CA THR A 367 7.91 2.31 0.03
C THR A 367 6.99 1.16 -0.37
N SER A 368 5.68 1.41 -0.47
CA SER A 368 4.71 0.36 -0.73
C SER A 368 3.49 0.86 -1.51
N ILE A 369 2.88 -0.01 -2.31
CA ILE A 369 1.72 0.22 -3.17
C ILE A 369 0.65 -0.83 -2.94
N ALA A 370 -0.61 -0.40 -2.91
CA ALA A 370 -1.79 -1.26 -2.94
C ALA A 370 -2.79 -0.77 -3.99
N LEU A 371 -3.62 -1.68 -4.47
CA LEU A 371 -4.67 -1.41 -5.46
C LEU A 371 -6.03 -1.79 -4.87
N ASP A 372 -7.09 -1.07 -5.24
CA ASP A 372 -8.47 -1.53 -5.04
C ASP A 372 -9.04 -2.18 -6.31
N ASP A 373 -10.24 -2.76 -6.22
CA ASP A 373 -10.93 -3.44 -7.33
C ASP A 373 -11.23 -2.52 -8.53
N SER A 374 -11.22 -1.20 -8.32
CA SER A 374 -11.37 -0.19 -9.37
C SER A 374 -10.04 0.24 -9.98
N ALA A 375 -8.94 -0.45 -9.61
CA ALA A 375 -7.57 -0.12 -9.98
C ALA A 375 -7.13 1.29 -9.59
N ASN A 376 -7.72 1.86 -8.52
CA ASN A 376 -7.16 3.02 -7.87
C ASN A 376 -5.89 2.61 -7.12
N ILE A 377 -4.94 3.52 -7.07
CA ILE A 377 -3.60 3.26 -6.55
C ILE A 377 -3.41 3.99 -5.24
N TYR A 378 -2.95 3.27 -4.22
CA TYR A 378 -2.62 3.78 -2.90
C TYR A 378 -1.16 3.54 -2.64
N ILE A 379 -0.44 4.57 -2.25
CA ILE A 379 1.00 4.50 -1.95
C ILE A 379 1.27 5.11 -0.57
N THR A 380 2.28 4.60 0.11
CA THR A 380 2.77 5.16 1.36
C THR A 380 4.29 5.19 1.40
N GLY A 381 4.84 5.97 2.32
CA GLY A 381 6.28 6.08 2.54
C GLY A 381 6.63 7.18 3.53
N GLY A 382 7.88 7.62 3.50
CA GLY A 382 8.37 8.78 4.25
C GLY A 382 8.46 10.02 3.36
N SER A 383 8.01 11.15 3.86
CA SER A 383 8.13 12.45 3.20
C SER A 383 8.68 13.47 4.17
N ARG A 384 9.71 14.20 3.75
CA ARG A 384 10.29 15.26 4.58
C ARG A 384 9.48 16.54 4.43
N GLU A 385 8.93 16.99 5.55
CA GLU A 385 8.09 18.18 5.62
C GLU A 385 8.82 19.35 6.31
N SER A 386 8.46 20.58 5.96
CA SER A 386 9.17 21.79 6.44
C SER A 386 9.00 22.07 7.93
N SER A 387 7.89 21.59 8.53
CA SER A 387 7.51 21.92 9.90
C SER A 387 7.59 20.75 10.88
N THR A 388 7.57 19.50 10.39
CA THR A 388 7.43 18.31 11.22
C THR A 388 8.56 17.29 11.06
N GLY A 389 9.49 17.51 10.12
CA GLY A 389 10.57 16.55 9.85
C GLY A 389 10.15 15.51 8.82
N SER A 390 10.40 14.23 9.07
CA SER A 390 9.95 13.14 8.21
C SER A 390 8.61 12.62 8.70
N ASP A 391 7.59 12.65 7.85
CA ASP A 391 6.22 12.24 8.13
C ASP A 391 5.84 11.00 7.31
N ILE A 392 4.89 10.19 7.83
CA ILE A 392 4.24 9.15 7.03
C ILE A 392 3.25 9.84 6.09
N VAL A 393 3.46 9.72 4.80
CA VAL A 393 2.54 10.25 3.79
C VAL A 393 1.89 9.12 3.00
N THR A 394 0.56 9.19 2.90
CA THR A 394 -0.25 8.26 2.12
C THR A 394 -0.99 9.02 1.03
N VAL A 395 -0.87 8.56 -0.21
CA VAL A 395 -1.44 9.22 -1.40
C VAL A 395 -2.34 8.24 -2.14
N LYS A 396 -3.50 8.71 -2.61
CA LYS A 396 -4.37 7.96 -3.52
C LYS A 396 -4.42 8.64 -4.88
N TYR A 397 -4.23 7.86 -5.92
CA TYR A 397 -4.54 8.21 -7.31
C TYR A 397 -5.70 7.36 -7.82
N ASN A 398 -6.53 7.91 -8.71
CA ASN A 398 -7.46 7.08 -9.45
C ASN A 398 -6.73 6.29 -10.56
N ASN A 399 -7.46 5.39 -11.22
CA ASN A 399 -6.91 4.56 -12.30
C ASN A 399 -6.27 5.38 -13.45
N ALA A 400 -6.72 6.62 -13.66
CA ALA A 400 -6.19 7.54 -14.67
C ALA A 400 -4.99 8.39 -14.20
N GLY A 401 -4.46 8.15 -12.98
CA GLY A 401 -3.32 8.87 -12.42
C GLY A 401 -3.65 10.23 -11.80
N SER A 402 -4.95 10.58 -11.67
CA SER A 402 -5.35 11.84 -11.03
C SER A 402 -5.33 11.69 -9.51
N LEU A 403 -4.67 12.62 -8.83
CA LEU A 403 -4.63 12.70 -7.36
C LEU A 403 -6.05 12.81 -6.80
N GLN A 404 -6.36 11.95 -5.82
CA GLN A 404 -7.64 11.94 -5.13
C GLN A 404 -7.53 12.57 -3.74
N TRP A 405 -6.53 12.17 -2.97
CA TRP A 405 -6.26 12.70 -1.65
C TRP A 405 -4.82 12.41 -1.19
N VAL A 406 -4.39 13.17 -0.21
CA VAL A 406 -3.14 12.98 0.53
C VAL A 406 -3.46 13.00 2.01
N MET A 407 -2.95 12.02 2.76
CA MET A 407 -3.00 11.98 4.22
C MET A 407 -1.59 12.00 4.77
N LYS A 408 -1.38 12.86 5.76
CA LYS A 408 -0.10 12.99 6.48
C LYS A 408 -0.32 12.59 7.93
N GLN A 409 0.56 11.75 8.44
CA GLN A 409 0.70 11.50 9.87
C GLN A 409 1.93 12.28 10.32
N ASN A 410 1.68 13.38 11.00
CA ASN A 410 2.74 14.30 11.40
C ASN A 410 3.43 13.82 12.66
N GLY A 411 4.75 13.80 12.64
CA GLY A 411 5.59 13.61 13.79
C GLY A 411 5.83 14.90 14.60
N SER A 412 6.76 14.84 15.53
CA SER A 412 7.17 16.00 16.31
C SER A 412 8.32 16.76 15.62
N VAL A 413 8.27 18.08 15.69
CA VAL A 413 9.15 19.05 14.96
C VAL A 413 10.66 18.84 15.20
N ASN A 414 11.07 18.03 16.17
CA ASN A 414 12.47 17.84 16.54
C ASN A 414 12.85 16.37 16.73
N SER A 415 12.10 15.44 16.14
CA SER A 415 12.45 14.03 16.21
C SER A 415 13.76 13.75 15.45
N SER A 416 14.69 13.07 16.12
CA SER A 416 15.89 12.51 15.47
C SER A 416 15.55 11.25 14.65
N TYR A 417 14.36 10.72 14.82
CA TYR A 417 13.86 9.54 14.15
C TYR A 417 13.00 9.92 12.95
N GLN A 418 13.05 9.11 11.92
CA GLN A 418 12.31 9.34 10.68
C GLN A 418 11.04 8.49 10.69
N GLU A 419 9.88 9.16 10.73
CA GLU A 419 8.62 8.48 10.46
C GLU A 419 8.61 7.92 9.04
N ASN A 420 8.18 6.68 8.91
CA ASN A 420 8.11 6.02 7.61
C ASN A 420 6.96 5.00 7.57
N GLY A 421 6.06 5.16 6.59
CA GLY A 421 5.11 4.13 6.22
C GLY A 421 5.84 3.02 5.45
N ARG A 422 5.90 1.81 6.00
CA ARG A 422 6.65 0.69 5.40
C ARG A 422 5.79 -0.23 4.57
N CYS A 423 4.52 -0.37 4.90
CA CYS A 423 3.57 -1.18 4.15
C CYS A 423 2.18 -0.57 4.14
N ILE A 424 1.43 -0.85 3.08
CA ILE A 424 0.06 -0.42 2.87
C ILE A 424 -0.80 -1.59 2.41
N ALA A 425 -2.01 -1.69 2.93
CA ALA A 425 -3.02 -2.65 2.49
C ALA A 425 -4.39 -1.95 2.35
N VAL A 426 -5.23 -2.47 1.48
CA VAL A 426 -6.60 -1.97 1.25
C VAL A 426 -7.55 -3.14 1.38
N ASP A 427 -8.61 -3.00 2.18
CA ASP A 427 -9.64 -4.03 2.31
C ASP A 427 -10.69 -3.93 1.18
N ASN A 428 -11.59 -4.91 1.10
CA ASN A 428 -12.64 -5.03 0.08
C ASN A 428 -13.69 -3.91 0.12
N ILE A 429 -13.66 -3.04 1.13
CA ILE A 429 -14.52 -1.85 1.26
C ILE A 429 -13.71 -0.55 1.21
N ASN A 430 -12.49 -0.64 0.70
CA ASN A 430 -11.57 0.48 0.46
C ASN A 430 -11.11 1.23 1.71
N ASN A 431 -11.11 0.59 2.90
CA ASN A 431 -10.33 1.12 4.02
C ASN A 431 -8.85 0.89 3.75
N VAL A 432 -8.04 1.86 4.15
CA VAL A 432 -6.59 1.84 3.93
C VAL A 432 -5.88 1.66 5.25
N PHE A 433 -5.01 0.67 5.33
CA PHE A 433 -4.18 0.39 6.49
C PHE A 433 -2.73 0.66 6.15
N VAL A 434 -2.11 1.51 6.93
CA VAL A 434 -0.68 1.87 6.78
C VAL A 434 0.04 1.50 8.06
N ALA A 435 1.13 0.77 7.93
CA ALA A 435 1.95 0.44 9.08
C ALA A 435 3.43 0.77 8.83
N GLY A 436 4.17 1.05 9.91
CA GLY A 436 5.56 1.48 9.82
C GLY A 436 6.14 1.85 11.18
N VAL A 437 6.87 2.93 11.23
CA VAL A 437 7.51 3.49 12.43
C VAL A 437 7.12 4.96 12.60
N ASN A 438 6.86 5.37 13.83
CA ASN A 438 6.59 6.76 14.19
C ASN A 438 7.85 7.52 14.66
N ASP A 439 7.69 8.79 15.00
CA ASP A 439 8.76 9.68 15.47
C ASP A 439 9.32 9.35 16.88
N ALA A 440 8.63 8.50 17.63
CA ALA A 440 9.11 7.97 18.91
C ALA A 440 9.87 6.66 18.75
N SER A 441 10.11 6.21 17.51
CA SER A 441 10.66 4.89 17.16
C SER A 441 9.76 3.72 17.54
N ASP A 442 8.46 3.95 17.72
CA ASP A 442 7.49 2.91 17.99
C ASP A 442 6.83 2.42 16.69
N GLY A 443 6.46 1.14 16.64
CA GLY A 443 5.61 0.62 15.58
C GLY A 443 4.27 1.33 15.53
N ILE A 444 3.83 1.81 14.37
CA ILE A 444 2.53 2.47 14.18
C ILE A 444 1.69 1.76 13.14
N LEU A 445 0.40 1.57 13.44
CA LEU A 445 -0.64 1.14 12.50
C LEU A 445 -1.72 2.22 12.43
N ILE A 446 -2.07 2.64 11.23
CA ILE A 446 -3.07 3.69 10.95
C ILE A 446 -4.16 3.12 10.05
N LYS A 447 -5.42 3.42 10.34
CA LYS A 447 -6.55 3.16 9.46
C LYS A 447 -7.13 4.46 8.94
N TYR A 448 -7.19 4.57 7.62
CA TYR A 448 -7.93 5.62 6.92
C TYR A 448 -9.22 5.03 6.32
N VAL A 449 -10.29 5.81 6.41
CA VAL A 449 -11.61 5.49 5.86
C VAL A 449 -11.98 6.55 4.85
N GLN A 450 -12.56 6.11 3.74
CA GLN A 450 -13.03 6.98 2.67
C GLN A 450 -14.55 7.12 2.78
N ALA A 451 -15.01 8.33 3.18
CA ALA A 451 -16.42 8.64 3.19
C ALA A 451 -16.88 9.14 1.82
N PRO A 452 -18.12 8.86 1.37
CA PRO A 452 -18.70 9.50 0.20
C PRO A 452 -18.72 11.01 0.36
N ILE A 453 -18.78 11.69 -0.79
CA ILE A 453 -18.93 13.14 -0.84
C ILE A 453 -20.15 13.58 -0.03
N GLY A 454 -19.93 14.48 0.92
CA GLY A 454 -20.99 15.03 1.76
C GLY A 454 -21.19 14.34 3.11
N ILE A 455 -20.62 13.14 3.33
CA ILE A 455 -20.68 12.43 4.61
C ILE A 455 -19.49 12.82 5.48
N GLN A 456 -19.76 13.19 6.73
CA GLN A 456 -18.75 13.40 7.77
C GLN A 456 -19.04 12.48 8.95
N PRO A 457 -18.01 11.80 9.52
CA PRO A 457 -18.17 11.15 10.81
C PRO A 457 -18.48 12.19 11.89
N ASN A 458 -19.43 11.90 12.75
CA ASN A 458 -19.84 12.75 13.84
C ASN A 458 -19.48 12.08 15.18
N GLY A 459 -18.19 12.16 15.57
CA GLY A 459 -17.66 11.56 16.80
C GLY A 459 -17.03 10.17 16.60
N ASN A 460 -16.38 9.68 17.67
CA ASN A 460 -15.63 8.41 17.69
C ASN A 460 -16.39 7.27 18.41
N GLU A 461 -17.61 7.51 18.86
CA GLU A 461 -18.39 6.50 19.57
C GLU A 461 -19.16 5.63 18.58
N ILE A 462 -19.10 4.30 18.77
CA ILE A 462 -19.91 3.36 18.01
C ILE A 462 -21.33 3.38 18.57
N PRO A 463 -22.35 3.74 17.76
CA PRO A 463 -23.74 3.78 18.19
C PRO A 463 -24.25 2.37 18.50
N LYS A 464 -25.23 2.27 19.39
CA LYS A 464 -25.82 0.98 19.79
C LYS A 464 -26.97 0.52 18.88
N GLN A 465 -27.53 1.42 18.08
CA GLN A 465 -28.66 1.15 17.18
C GLN A 465 -28.59 2.04 15.95
N PHE A 466 -29.27 1.62 14.89
CA PHE A 466 -29.52 2.49 13.74
C PHE A 466 -30.42 3.64 14.15
N GLU A 467 -30.17 4.82 13.62
CA GLU A 467 -31.00 6.01 13.83
C GLU A 467 -30.86 6.94 12.62
N LEU A 468 -31.99 7.53 12.19
CA LEU A 468 -32.02 8.61 11.21
C LEU A 468 -32.58 9.86 11.87
N MET A 469 -31.75 10.89 12.03
CA MET A 469 -32.15 12.12 12.71
C MET A 469 -32.89 13.07 11.79
N GLN A 470 -33.65 14.00 12.39
CA GLN A 470 -34.28 15.09 11.65
C GLN A 470 -33.20 16.03 11.10
N ASN A 471 -33.29 16.36 9.80
CA ASN A 471 -32.34 17.30 9.20
C ASN A 471 -32.40 18.69 9.87
N TYR A 472 -31.25 19.33 9.98
CA TYR A 472 -31.13 20.66 10.55
C TYR A 472 -30.22 21.56 9.69
N PRO A 473 -30.66 22.81 9.38
CA PRO A 473 -31.99 23.40 9.67
C PRO A 473 -33.13 22.72 8.87
N ASN A 474 -34.36 22.80 9.40
CA ASN A 474 -35.59 22.42 8.72
C ASN A 474 -36.74 23.36 9.14
N PRO A 475 -37.31 24.23 8.28
CA PRO A 475 -36.99 24.39 6.86
C PRO A 475 -35.57 24.88 6.56
N PHE A 476 -35.08 24.65 5.32
CA PHE A 476 -33.72 24.99 4.92
C PHE A 476 -33.62 25.72 3.58
N ASN A 477 -32.49 26.44 3.33
CA ASN A 477 -32.20 27.19 2.10
C ASN A 477 -30.68 27.30 1.85
N PRO A 478 -30.12 26.81 0.76
CA PRO A 478 -30.50 25.59 0.06
C PRO A 478 -29.85 24.35 0.70
N SER A 479 -29.12 24.50 1.82
CA SER A 479 -28.34 23.43 2.46
C SER A 479 -28.88 23.03 3.83
N THR A 480 -28.81 21.75 4.14
CA THR A 480 -29.14 21.16 5.43
C THR A 480 -28.25 19.97 5.75
N ASN A 481 -28.08 19.63 7.02
CA ASN A 481 -27.37 18.42 7.46
C ASN A 481 -28.39 17.33 7.84
N ILE A 482 -28.12 16.11 7.39
CA ILE A 482 -28.86 14.90 7.78
C ILE A 482 -27.87 14.05 8.59
N GLU A 483 -28.21 13.77 9.84
CA GLU A 483 -27.40 12.94 10.72
C GLU A 483 -28.01 11.55 10.85
N PHE A 484 -27.16 10.52 10.93
CA PHE A 484 -27.60 9.14 11.09
C PHE A 484 -26.53 8.28 11.75
N SER A 485 -26.97 7.17 12.35
CA SER A 485 -26.14 6.24 13.12
C SER A 485 -26.16 4.84 12.50
N VAL A 486 -24.98 4.21 12.43
CA VAL A 486 -24.77 2.86 11.91
C VAL A 486 -24.07 2.03 12.99
N PRO A 487 -24.76 1.11 13.69
CA PRO A 487 -24.18 0.35 14.80
C PRO A 487 -23.23 -0.77 14.33
N ASN A 488 -23.49 -1.35 13.16
CA ASN A 488 -22.70 -2.44 12.56
C ASN A 488 -22.38 -2.11 11.11
N SER A 489 -21.18 -2.46 10.69
CA SER A 489 -20.77 -2.26 9.29
C SER A 489 -21.71 -2.99 8.33
N GLY A 490 -22.15 -2.32 7.27
CA GLY A 490 -23.10 -2.86 6.29
C GLY A 490 -23.45 -1.88 5.19
N ILE A 491 -24.27 -2.33 4.23
CA ILE A 491 -24.77 -1.47 3.17
C ILE A 491 -25.79 -0.49 3.76
N VAL A 492 -25.57 0.81 3.54
CA VAL A 492 -26.47 1.90 3.92
C VAL A 492 -26.92 2.60 2.65
N LYS A 493 -28.24 2.78 2.53
CA LYS A 493 -28.86 3.54 1.47
C LYS A 493 -29.64 4.72 2.05
N LEU A 494 -29.26 5.95 1.68
CA LEU A 494 -29.95 7.20 2.07
C LEU A 494 -30.38 7.91 0.81
N VAL A 495 -31.71 8.04 0.61
CA VAL A 495 -32.30 8.53 -0.64
C VAL A 495 -33.32 9.61 -0.36
N VAL A 496 -33.34 10.65 -1.22
CA VAL A 496 -34.33 11.74 -1.20
C VAL A 496 -35.43 11.49 -2.23
N TYR A 497 -36.66 11.66 -1.79
CA TYR A 497 -37.87 11.52 -2.61
C TYR A 497 -38.69 12.83 -2.64
N ASP A 498 -39.35 13.08 -3.75
CA ASP A 498 -40.35 14.12 -3.83
C ASP A 498 -41.71 13.66 -3.21
N ILE A 499 -42.71 14.56 -3.17
CA ILE A 499 -44.03 14.28 -2.59
C ILE A 499 -44.79 13.16 -3.32
N THR A 500 -44.39 12.78 -4.52
CA THR A 500 -45.00 11.70 -5.29
C THR A 500 -44.32 10.35 -5.04
N GLY A 501 -43.28 10.32 -4.21
CA GLY A 501 -42.50 9.13 -3.95
C GLY A 501 -41.46 8.81 -5.02
N ARG A 502 -41.20 9.72 -5.95
CA ARG A 502 -40.15 9.59 -6.96
C ARG A 502 -38.81 9.95 -6.34
N GLU A 503 -37.80 9.10 -6.55
CA GLU A 503 -36.42 9.37 -6.18
C GLU A 503 -35.91 10.60 -6.95
N VAL A 504 -35.35 11.58 -6.19
CA VAL A 504 -34.77 12.80 -6.76
C VAL A 504 -33.25 12.90 -6.51
N SER A 505 -32.76 12.18 -5.53
CA SER A 505 -31.31 12.10 -5.25
C SER A 505 -30.97 10.91 -4.37
N ALA A 506 -30.00 10.09 -4.76
CA ALA A 506 -29.35 9.14 -3.85
C ALA A 506 -28.17 9.85 -3.17
N LEU A 507 -28.21 9.94 -1.84
CA LEU A 507 -27.19 10.61 -1.04
C LEU A 507 -26.09 9.64 -0.62
N VAL A 508 -26.49 8.41 -0.26
CA VAL A 508 -25.63 7.30 0.15
C VAL A 508 -26.19 6.03 -0.49
N ASP A 509 -25.35 5.19 -1.08
CA ASP A 509 -25.70 3.83 -1.52
C ASP A 509 -24.40 3.01 -1.54
N GLN A 510 -23.94 2.57 -0.33
CA GLN A 510 -22.65 1.90 -0.20
C GLN A 510 -22.52 1.18 1.13
N HIS A 511 -21.45 0.40 1.23
CA HIS A 511 -21.00 -0.19 2.51
C HIS A 511 -20.42 0.91 3.40
N MET A 512 -20.89 0.98 4.67
CA MET A 512 -20.41 1.90 5.69
C MET A 512 -19.96 1.15 6.93
N ASN A 513 -18.93 1.66 7.60
CA ASN A 513 -18.50 1.15 8.91
C ASN A 513 -19.48 1.56 10.01
N ALA A 514 -19.38 0.89 11.17
CA ALA A 514 -20.08 1.34 12.36
C ALA A 514 -19.60 2.75 12.77
N GLY A 515 -20.55 3.65 13.08
CA GLY A 515 -20.25 5.04 13.42
C GLY A 515 -21.45 5.97 13.32
N ASN A 516 -21.28 7.21 13.80
CA ASN A 516 -22.22 8.30 13.60
C ASN A 516 -21.79 9.15 12.42
N TYR A 517 -22.73 9.57 11.58
CA TYR A 517 -22.46 10.27 10.34
C TYR A 517 -23.35 11.50 10.17
N SER A 518 -22.83 12.51 9.49
CA SER A 518 -23.58 13.68 9.04
C SER A 518 -23.41 13.87 7.55
N TYR A 519 -24.52 13.99 6.81
CA TYR A 519 -24.52 14.28 5.37
C TYR A 519 -25.00 15.70 5.11
N ARG A 520 -24.19 16.53 4.46
CA ARG A 520 -24.57 17.88 4.04
C ARG A 520 -25.25 17.85 2.67
N LEU A 521 -26.58 17.95 2.67
CA LEU A 521 -27.38 18.06 1.46
C LEU A 521 -27.37 19.51 0.93
N ASN A 522 -26.97 19.68 -0.33
CA ASN A 522 -27.17 20.91 -1.09
C ASN A 522 -28.27 20.70 -2.13
N ALA A 523 -29.44 21.29 -1.86
CA ALA A 523 -30.62 21.16 -2.70
C ALA A 523 -30.82 22.34 -3.68
N SER A 524 -29.76 23.04 -4.09
CA SER A 524 -29.80 24.17 -5.02
C SER A 524 -30.48 23.81 -6.36
N GLY A 525 -30.36 22.55 -6.80
CA GLY A 525 -30.98 22.00 -8.00
C GLY A 525 -32.46 21.62 -7.86
N LEU A 526 -33.02 21.57 -6.62
CA LEU A 526 -34.41 21.18 -6.37
C LEU A 526 -35.29 22.41 -6.24
N SER A 527 -36.60 22.29 -6.54
CA SER A 527 -37.60 23.36 -6.34
C SER A 527 -38.00 23.48 -4.87
N SER A 528 -38.47 24.69 -4.44
CA SER A 528 -39.05 24.82 -3.10
C SER A 528 -40.22 23.85 -2.93
N GLY A 529 -40.28 23.17 -1.79
CA GLY A 529 -41.31 22.15 -1.56
C GLY A 529 -40.99 21.21 -0.39
N VAL A 530 -41.87 20.22 -0.27
CA VAL A 530 -41.73 19.13 0.70
C VAL A 530 -41.05 17.95 0.03
N TYR A 531 -40.03 17.40 0.72
CA TYR A 531 -39.29 16.21 0.35
C TYR A 531 -39.25 15.24 1.52
N PHE A 532 -38.95 13.99 1.21
CA PHE A 532 -38.72 12.95 2.20
C PHE A 532 -37.34 12.36 1.97
N TYR A 533 -36.65 11.94 3.04
CA TYR A 533 -35.46 11.15 2.91
C TYR A 533 -35.61 9.86 3.72
N ARG A 534 -35.12 8.77 3.16
CA ARG A 534 -35.22 7.41 3.72
C ARG A 534 -33.86 6.80 3.83
N MET A 535 -33.59 6.22 5.00
CA MET A 535 -32.43 5.37 5.23
C MET A 535 -32.85 3.92 5.32
N ASP A 536 -32.17 3.07 4.56
CA ASP A 536 -32.31 1.61 4.57
C ASP A 536 -30.95 1.00 4.91
N SER A 537 -30.89 0.00 5.83
CA SER A 537 -29.69 -0.78 6.12
C SER A 537 -30.08 -2.12 6.75
N GLY A 538 -29.87 -3.24 6.05
CA GLY A 538 -30.41 -4.54 6.45
C GLY A 538 -31.92 -4.49 6.63
N ASP A 539 -32.41 -4.86 7.82
CA ASP A 539 -33.83 -4.80 8.18
C ASP A 539 -34.29 -3.42 8.70
N PHE A 540 -33.36 -2.48 8.84
CA PHE A 540 -33.70 -1.13 9.30
C PHE A 540 -34.18 -0.26 8.15
N THR A 541 -35.34 0.42 8.37
CA THR A 541 -35.84 1.46 7.48
C THR A 541 -36.44 2.60 8.31
N GLU A 542 -36.02 3.83 8.06
CA GLU A 542 -36.60 5.03 8.65
C GLU A 542 -36.74 6.14 7.62
N ILE A 543 -37.85 6.94 7.72
CA ILE A 543 -38.18 8.03 6.81
C ILE A 543 -38.40 9.32 7.63
N LYS A 544 -37.82 10.41 7.16
CA LYS A 544 -38.04 11.76 7.70
C LYS A 544 -38.52 12.73 6.61
N LYS A 545 -39.17 13.79 7.04
CA LYS A 545 -39.68 14.87 6.15
C LYS A 545 -38.78 16.10 6.25
N MET A 546 -38.48 16.74 5.13
CA MET A 546 -37.77 18.02 5.07
C MET A 546 -38.52 19.05 4.18
N ILE A 547 -38.28 20.33 4.44
CA ILE A 547 -38.94 21.45 3.74
C ILE A 547 -37.84 22.37 3.19
N LEU A 548 -37.78 22.48 1.85
CA LEU A 548 -36.90 23.41 1.14
C LEU A 548 -37.64 24.70 0.84
N ILE A 549 -37.07 25.82 1.23
CA ILE A 549 -37.54 27.18 0.97
C ILE A 549 -36.44 27.93 0.22
N LYS A 550 -36.71 28.40 -0.99
CA LYS A 550 -35.80 29.27 -1.74
C LYS A 550 -36.30 30.70 -1.71
#